data_7318e7fa2310a541052d773608fb341e
#
_entry.id   7318e7fa2310a541052d773608fb341e
#
_cell.length_a   1.000
_cell.length_b   1.000
_cell.length_c   1.000
_cell.angle_alpha   90.00
_cell.angle_beta   90.00
_cell.angle_gamma   90.00
#
_symmetry.space_group_name_H-M   'P 1'
#
loop_
_entity.id
_entity.type
_entity.pdbx_description
1 polymer ?
#
loop_
_entity_poly.entity_id
_entity_poly.type
_entity_poly.pdbx_seq_one_letter_code
_entity_poly.pdbx_strand_id
1 'polypeptide(L)'
;MASTTLNGAAITHWDTFHSESKQAFGFPEFYANTMDAWVDCLSYLRDADGMSKFRLKPNEVLEIIVQDAAAMRAQVPDLLEEITFCIAGINERYEDYGEKPALALVLR
;
A
#
# COMPACT_ATOMS: atom_id res chain seq x y z
N MET A 1 3.14 -12.46 -10.82
CA MET A 1 2.63 -11.16 -10.36
C MET A 1 2.64 -11.11 -8.84
N ALA A 2 3.09 -10.01 -8.26
CA ALA A 2 3.12 -9.86 -6.81
C ALA A 2 1.75 -9.39 -6.30
N SER A 3 1.36 -9.88 -5.13
CA SER A 3 0.13 -9.43 -4.47
C SER A 3 0.27 -9.53 -2.97
N THR A 4 -0.50 -8.70 -2.26
CA THR A 4 -0.65 -8.77 -0.82
C THR A 4 -2.09 -8.44 -0.46
N THR A 5 -2.53 -8.89 0.71
CA THR A 5 -3.92 -8.75 1.13
C THR A 5 -3.99 -7.99 2.44
N LEU A 6 -4.91 -7.02 2.48
CA LEU A 6 -5.29 -6.32 3.70
C LEU A 6 -6.68 -6.82 4.12
N ASN A 7 -6.83 -7.15 5.40
CA ASN A 7 -8.13 -7.56 5.93
C ASN A 7 -8.97 -6.34 6.31
N GLY A 8 -9.86 -5.93 5.40
CA GLY A 8 -10.69 -4.74 5.60
C GLY A 8 -11.57 -4.80 6.82
N ALA A 9 -12.02 -6.00 7.20
CA ALA A 9 -12.84 -6.19 8.40
C ALA A 9 -12.07 -5.85 9.69
N ALA A 10 -10.75 -6.04 9.69
CA ALA A 10 -9.89 -5.73 10.84
C ALA A 10 -9.45 -4.26 10.87
N ILE A 11 -9.68 -3.51 9.80
CA ILE A 11 -9.29 -2.10 9.72
C ILE A 11 -10.44 -1.23 10.21
N THR A 12 -10.41 -0.93 11.50
CA THR A 12 -11.48 -0.19 12.18
C THR A 12 -11.09 1.26 12.50
N HIS A 13 -9.81 1.58 12.42
CA HIS A 13 -9.27 2.93 12.58
C HIS A 13 -7.85 2.99 11.97
N TRP A 14 -7.23 4.16 12.01
CA TRP A 14 -5.94 4.38 11.37
C TRP A 14 -4.83 3.49 11.93
N ASP A 15 -4.82 3.25 13.24
CA ASP A 15 -3.78 2.41 13.86
C ASP A 15 -3.84 0.97 13.37
N THR A 16 -5.05 0.40 13.24
CA THR A 16 -5.19 -0.96 12.72
C THR A 16 -4.81 -1.05 11.24
N PHE A 17 -5.06 0.00 10.47
CA PHE A 17 -4.59 0.07 9.09
C PHE A 17 -3.07 -0.03 9.02
N HIS A 18 -2.37 0.74 9.86
CA HIS A 18 -0.90 0.71 9.86
C HIS A 18 -0.34 -0.62 10.34
N SER A 19 -0.97 -1.25 11.33
CA SER A 19 -0.58 -2.58 11.80
C SER A 19 -0.75 -3.64 10.72
N GLU A 20 -1.88 -3.63 10.03
CA GLU A 20 -2.15 -4.55 8.92
C GLU A 20 -1.17 -4.31 7.77
N SER A 21 -0.91 -3.05 7.44
CA SER A 21 0.02 -2.69 6.36
C SER A 21 1.45 -3.12 6.69
N LYS A 22 1.89 -2.90 7.92
CA LYS A 22 3.25 -3.28 8.33
C LYS A 22 3.48 -4.77 8.12
N GLN A 23 2.51 -5.60 8.48
CA GLN A 23 2.61 -7.05 8.28
C GLN A 23 2.49 -7.43 6.81
N ALA A 24 1.52 -6.87 6.11
CA ALA A 24 1.23 -7.24 4.73
C ALA A 24 2.37 -6.88 3.78
N PHE A 25 3.00 -5.74 3.98
CA PHE A 25 4.08 -5.25 3.12
C PHE A 25 5.48 -5.56 3.65
N GLY A 26 5.59 -6.02 4.90
CA GLY A 26 6.89 -6.28 5.52
C GLY A 26 7.68 -5.00 5.74
N PHE A 27 7.03 -3.95 6.30
CA PHE A 27 7.72 -2.70 6.60
C PHE A 27 8.72 -2.88 7.75
N PRO A 28 9.76 -2.04 7.82
CA PRO A 28 10.77 -2.16 8.86
C PRO A 28 10.22 -1.79 10.24
N GLU A 29 10.96 -2.20 11.28
CA GLU A 29 10.58 -1.94 12.67
C GLU A 29 10.40 -0.45 12.97
N PHE A 30 11.14 0.41 12.28
CA PHE A 30 11.06 1.85 12.49
C PHE A 30 9.91 2.53 11.73
N TYR A 31 9.02 1.77 11.12
CA TYR A 31 7.87 2.32 10.41
C TYR A 31 7.04 3.21 11.36
N ALA A 32 6.81 4.46 10.96
CA ALA A 32 6.29 5.51 11.86
C ALA A 32 4.77 5.54 12.00
N ASN A 33 4.02 4.63 11.37
CA ASN A 33 2.55 4.59 11.41
C ASN A 33 1.89 5.89 10.92
N THR A 34 2.44 6.47 9.86
CA THR A 34 1.89 7.65 9.20
C THR A 34 1.67 7.38 7.72
N MET A 35 0.78 8.15 7.08
CA MET A 35 0.59 8.01 5.63
C MET A 35 1.84 8.44 4.86
N ASP A 36 2.58 9.43 5.35
CA ASP A 36 3.85 9.82 4.73
C ASP A 36 4.85 8.66 4.72
N ALA A 37 4.95 7.92 5.83
CA ALA A 37 5.81 6.74 5.91
C ALA A 37 5.30 5.63 4.99
N TRP A 38 3.99 5.43 4.91
CA TRP A 38 3.36 4.45 4.03
C TRP A 38 3.71 4.73 2.57
N VAL A 39 3.57 5.98 2.16
CA VAL A 39 3.92 6.42 0.81
C VAL A 39 5.41 6.21 0.53
N ASP A 40 6.26 6.60 1.46
CA ASP A 40 7.72 6.45 1.30
C ASP A 40 8.10 4.98 1.19
N CYS A 41 7.58 4.12 2.05
CA CYS A 41 7.91 2.70 2.02
C CYS A 41 7.49 2.02 0.70
N LEU A 42 6.40 2.48 0.09
CA LEU A 42 5.90 1.90 -1.15
C LEU A 42 6.43 2.60 -2.40
N SER A 43 7.24 3.65 -2.25
CA SER A 43 7.81 4.38 -3.40
C SER A 43 9.11 3.75 -3.92
N TYR A 44 9.65 2.73 -3.25
CA TYR A 44 10.96 2.14 -3.57
C TYR A 44 10.89 0.62 -3.79
N LEU A 45 9.76 0.13 -4.31
CA LEU A 45 9.55 -1.32 -4.47
C LEU A 45 10.45 -1.96 -5.52
N ARG A 46 10.96 -1.16 -6.45
CA ARG A 46 11.86 -1.64 -7.51
C ARG A 46 13.33 -1.38 -7.19
N ASP A 47 13.62 -0.80 -6.04
CA ASP A 47 14.98 -0.51 -5.60
C ASP A 47 15.53 -1.62 -4.72
N ALA A 48 16.84 -1.85 -4.78
CA ALA A 48 17.49 -2.86 -3.97
C ALA A 48 17.40 -2.56 -2.46
N ASP A 49 17.35 -1.26 -2.12
CA ASP A 49 17.31 -0.79 -0.72
C ASP A 49 15.91 -0.41 -0.26
N GLY A 50 14.88 -0.97 -0.88
CA GLY A 50 13.50 -0.67 -0.52
C GLY A 50 13.12 -1.10 0.90
N MET A 51 12.07 -0.49 1.44
CA MET A 51 11.61 -0.68 2.82
C MET A 51 10.41 -1.63 2.92
N SER A 52 10.36 -2.64 2.06
CA SER A 52 9.29 -3.64 2.04
C SER A 52 9.90 -5.01 1.72
N LYS A 53 9.18 -6.07 2.08
CA LYS A 53 9.60 -7.42 1.68
C LYS A 53 9.46 -7.66 0.18
N PHE A 54 8.68 -6.84 -0.51
CA PHE A 54 8.50 -6.96 -1.95
C PHE A 54 9.63 -6.29 -2.71
N ARG A 55 10.11 -6.98 -3.74
CA ARG A 55 11.11 -6.47 -4.69
C ARG A 55 10.55 -6.68 -6.07
N LEU A 56 10.04 -5.62 -6.67
CA LEU A 56 9.40 -5.71 -7.98
C LEU A 56 10.43 -5.62 -9.09
N LYS A 57 10.23 -6.43 -10.11
CA LYS A 57 10.99 -6.32 -11.36
C LYS A 57 10.49 -5.10 -12.13
N PRO A 58 11.28 -4.57 -13.09
CA PRO A 58 10.76 -3.53 -13.99
C PRO A 58 9.44 -3.98 -14.62
N ASN A 59 8.46 -3.12 -14.64
CA ASN A 59 7.11 -3.36 -15.17
C ASN A 59 6.25 -4.34 -14.35
N GLU A 60 6.76 -4.89 -13.26
CA GLU A 60 5.95 -5.71 -12.37
C GLU A 60 5.06 -4.83 -11.50
N VAL A 61 3.84 -5.28 -11.24
CA VAL A 61 2.85 -4.56 -10.42
C VAL A 61 2.56 -5.35 -9.16
N LEU A 62 2.50 -4.67 -8.02
CA LEU A 62 2.04 -5.24 -6.76
C LEU A 62 0.55 -4.95 -6.64
N GLU A 63 -0.26 -6.00 -6.59
CA GLU A 63 -1.69 -5.86 -6.32
C GLU A 63 -1.93 -5.78 -4.81
N ILE A 64 -2.61 -4.73 -4.40
CA ILE A 64 -3.05 -4.57 -3.02
C ILE A 64 -4.52 -4.96 -2.97
N ILE A 65 -4.79 -6.13 -2.41
CA ILE A 65 -6.13 -6.70 -2.34
C ILE A 65 -6.72 -6.38 -0.97
N VAL A 66 -7.82 -5.62 -0.95
CA VAL A 66 -8.55 -5.34 0.28
C VAL A 66 -9.74 -6.26 0.33
N GLN A 67 -9.70 -7.25 1.22
CA GLN A 67 -10.84 -8.14 1.48
C GLN A 67 -11.81 -7.44 2.42
N ASP A 68 -13.10 -7.76 2.27
CA ASP A 68 -14.16 -7.12 3.04
C ASP A 68 -14.10 -5.59 2.92
N ALA A 69 -13.89 -5.10 1.70
CA ALA A 69 -13.78 -3.66 1.44
C ALA A 69 -15.02 -2.90 1.87
N ALA A 70 -16.19 -3.52 1.79
CA ALA A 70 -17.44 -2.88 2.24
C ALA A 70 -17.41 -2.61 3.75
N ALA A 71 -16.85 -3.53 4.54
CA ALA A 71 -16.68 -3.34 5.98
C ALA A 71 -15.72 -2.19 6.27
N MET A 72 -14.60 -2.14 5.56
CA MET A 72 -13.64 -1.05 5.70
C MET A 72 -14.27 0.29 5.33
N ARG A 73 -15.02 0.33 4.22
CA ARG A 73 -15.69 1.56 3.79
C ARG A 73 -16.72 2.05 4.81
N ALA A 74 -17.41 1.12 5.47
CA ALA A 74 -18.39 1.46 6.50
C ALA A 74 -17.71 2.00 7.76
N GLN A 75 -16.55 1.45 8.12
CA GLN A 75 -15.83 1.80 9.34
C GLN A 75 -14.94 3.03 9.20
N VAL A 76 -14.22 3.13 8.09
CA VAL A 76 -13.21 4.19 7.88
C VAL A 76 -13.26 4.69 6.43
N PRO A 77 -14.37 5.32 6.00
CA PRO A 77 -14.50 5.76 4.61
C PRO A 77 -13.42 6.76 4.19
N ASP A 78 -13.01 7.66 5.09
CA ASP A 78 -11.98 8.66 4.81
C ASP A 78 -10.63 8.00 4.56
N LEU A 79 -10.33 6.93 5.28
CA LEU A 79 -9.09 6.18 5.11
C LEU A 79 -9.05 5.50 3.74
N LEU A 80 -10.14 4.92 3.31
CA LEU A 80 -10.20 4.27 2.00
C LEU A 80 -9.97 5.27 0.87
N GLU A 81 -10.54 6.47 0.98
CA GLU A 81 -10.28 7.56 0.03
C GLU A 81 -8.80 7.96 0.05
N GLU A 82 -8.23 8.10 1.25
CA GLU A 82 -6.83 8.49 1.40
C GLU A 82 -5.88 7.46 0.78
N ILE A 83 -6.15 6.18 0.98
CA ILE A 83 -5.35 5.10 0.38
C ILE A 83 -5.40 5.20 -1.15
N THR A 84 -6.58 5.39 -1.69
CA THR A 84 -6.76 5.52 -3.14
C THR A 84 -5.96 6.70 -3.69
N PHE A 85 -6.02 7.83 -3.00
CA PHE A 85 -5.26 9.03 -3.36
C PHE A 85 -3.75 8.79 -3.28
N CYS A 86 -3.30 8.15 -2.19
CA CYS A 86 -1.87 7.87 -1.99
C CYS A 86 -1.33 6.91 -3.03
N ILE A 87 -2.09 5.89 -3.41
CA ILE A 87 -1.68 4.94 -4.45
C ILE A 87 -1.50 5.68 -5.78
N ALA A 88 -2.42 6.56 -6.12
CA ALA A 88 -2.30 7.36 -7.34
C ALA A 88 -1.03 8.22 -7.32
N GLY A 89 -0.73 8.84 -6.18
CA GLY A 89 0.48 9.65 -6.01
C GLY A 89 1.76 8.84 -6.10
N ILE A 90 1.77 7.64 -5.51
CA ILE A 90 2.92 6.73 -5.59
C ILE A 90 3.15 6.33 -7.05
N ASN A 91 2.11 5.94 -7.75
CA ASN A 91 2.22 5.56 -9.16
C ASN A 91 2.73 6.72 -10.02
N GLU A 92 2.29 7.94 -9.73
CA GLU A 92 2.77 9.13 -10.43
C GLU A 92 4.26 9.33 -10.24
N ARG A 93 4.80 9.04 -9.05
CA ARG A 93 6.25 9.11 -8.80
C ARG A 93 7.01 8.15 -9.72
N TYR A 94 6.51 6.91 -9.87
CA TYR A 94 7.14 5.95 -10.78
C TYR A 94 7.07 6.45 -12.22
N GLU A 95 5.95 7.00 -12.63
CA GLU A 95 5.77 7.52 -13.99
C GLU A 95 6.69 8.72 -14.27
N ASP A 96 6.93 9.57 -13.27
CA ASP A 96 7.84 10.71 -13.38
C ASP A 96 9.28 10.29 -13.67
N TYR A 97 9.66 9.07 -13.27
CA TYR A 97 10.96 8.50 -13.57
C TYR A 97 10.94 7.66 -14.86
N GLY A 98 9.88 7.74 -15.63
CA GLY A 98 9.76 6.99 -16.89
C GLY A 98 9.39 5.52 -16.69
N GLU A 99 8.91 5.16 -15.52
CA GLU A 99 8.52 3.78 -15.20
C GLU A 99 7.01 3.63 -15.25
N LYS A 100 6.54 2.38 -15.34
CA LYS A 100 5.11 2.09 -15.28
C LYS A 100 4.62 2.11 -13.84
N PRO A 101 3.31 2.33 -13.61
CA PRO A 101 2.75 2.25 -12.26
C PRO A 101 3.12 0.95 -11.57
N ALA A 102 3.40 1.03 -10.27
CA ALA A 102 3.86 -0.12 -9.50
C ALA A 102 2.75 -0.75 -8.65
N LEU A 103 1.66 -0.04 -8.39
CA LEU A 103 0.59 -0.50 -7.49
C LEU A 103 -0.75 -0.56 -8.21
N ALA A 104 -1.54 -1.58 -7.84
CA ALA A 104 -2.94 -1.69 -8.26
C ALA A 104 -3.79 -2.03 -7.04
N LEU A 105 -4.86 -1.28 -6.83
CA LEU A 105 -5.78 -1.51 -5.71
C LEU A 105 -6.94 -2.37 -6.19
N VAL A 106 -7.18 -3.47 -5.49
CA VAL A 106 -8.28 -4.40 -5.80
C VAL A 106 -9.18 -4.49 -4.58
N LEU A 107 -10.42 -4.05 -4.71
CA LEU A 107 -11.41 -4.09 -3.62
C LEU A 107 -12.31 -5.31 -3.80
N ARG A 108 -12.41 -6.13 -2.77
CA ARG A 108 -13.21 -7.36 -2.80
C ARG A 108 -14.21 -7.46 -1.66
#